data_35edb727ce5ca9c0a44fab293b7c11cb
#
_entry.id   35edb727ce5ca9c0a44fab293b7c11cb
#
_cell.length_a   1.000
_cell.length_b   1.000
_cell.length_c   1.000
_cell.angle_alpha   90.00
_cell.angle_beta   90.00
_cell.angle_gamma   90.00
#
_symmetry.space_group_name_H-M   'P 1'
#
loop_
_entity.id
_entity.type
_entity.pdbx_description
1 polymer ?
#
loop_
_entity_poly.entity_id
_entity_poly.type
_entity_poly.pdbx_seq_one_letter_code
_entity_poly.pdbx_strand_id
1 'polypeptide(L)'
;MIRISHFQLFSLVMLFEIGSTTLFALGLDAKQDAWIAILIAMLIGFGLIWVYTEIQKYYPNKNLADILVTVLGKWIGGPLVILYALEFFWIGTLNFREFGELVSMILLPTTPMIIILVSFMLITIYVLFSGYEVLARLGEIMLPIVIIFLVTTYVLTILSGRVDFSRIQPVLGHGILPVLDVAVPAIVNFPFGESVVFLMYWSYVNSQEQIRKITYFAVGASGLLLVCSLIIIVTVLGVQYANNTEVPLFEVIKMINIAEVITNLDAVAAVLMFIGGFFKMSLHFYGGVLAIKTLFKIQHEKWLIIVSAIFFTWFSLTYYENLVFHRWVGLKLSISYIYSIFTYFGITCPILILMIIWLQNKKLILEKS
;
A
#
# COMPACT_ATOMS: atom_id res chain seq x y z
N MET A 1 19.81 -15.86 -10.67
CA MET A 1 18.86 -15.62 -9.55
C MET A 1 18.57 -14.14 -9.56
N ILE A 2 17.29 -13.74 -9.67
CA ILE A 2 16.87 -12.33 -9.66
C ILE A 2 17.25 -11.75 -8.30
N ARG A 3 17.92 -10.60 -8.30
CA ARG A 3 18.27 -9.91 -7.05
C ARG A 3 18.09 -8.42 -7.20
N ILE A 4 17.50 -7.78 -6.18
CA ILE A 4 17.29 -6.34 -6.12
C ILE A 4 18.24 -5.68 -5.13
N SER A 5 18.58 -4.42 -5.42
CA SER A 5 19.44 -3.59 -4.56
C SER A 5 18.64 -3.05 -3.35
N HIS A 6 19.37 -2.51 -2.37
CA HIS A 6 18.78 -1.86 -1.20
C HIS A 6 17.93 -0.64 -1.58
N PHE A 7 18.40 0.15 -2.55
CA PHE A 7 17.67 1.33 -2.99
C PHE A 7 16.42 0.96 -3.79
N GLN A 8 16.47 -0.13 -4.57
CA GLN A 8 15.28 -0.68 -5.23
C GLN A 8 14.24 -1.16 -4.23
N LEU A 9 14.64 -1.86 -3.16
CA LEU A 9 13.72 -2.23 -2.08
C LEU A 9 13.12 -1.00 -1.42
N PHE A 10 13.95 -0.03 -1.04
CA PHE A 10 13.48 1.23 -0.47
C PHE A 10 12.44 1.91 -1.36
N SER A 11 12.72 2.00 -2.66
CA SER A 11 11.84 2.64 -3.64
C SER A 11 10.51 1.91 -3.78
N LEU A 12 10.53 0.58 -3.82
CA LEU A 12 9.29 -0.21 -3.91
C LEU A 12 8.43 -0.05 -2.65
N VAL A 13 9.03 -0.10 -1.44
CA VAL A 13 8.29 0.10 -0.19
C VAL A 13 7.73 1.51 -0.12
N MET A 14 8.52 2.54 -0.44
CA MET A 14 8.05 3.93 -0.47
C MET A 14 6.87 4.11 -1.42
N LEU A 15 6.99 3.69 -2.69
CA LEU A 15 5.93 3.84 -3.69
C LEU A 15 4.69 3.02 -3.34
N PHE A 16 4.85 1.89 -2.68
CA PHE A 16 3.76 1.08 -2.17
C PHE A 16 2.99 1.80 -1.06
N GLU A 17 3.69 2.33 -0.06
CA GLU A 17 3.08 3.00 1.10
C GLU A 17 2.39 4.30 0.72
N ILE A 18 3.03 5.15 -0.11
CA ILE A 18 2.46 6.44 -0.50
C ILE A 18 1.47 6.35 -1.67
N GLY A 19 1.48 5.26 -2.42
CA GLY A 19 0.85 5.11 -3.74
C GLY A 19 -0.58 5.62 -3.85
N SER A 20 -1.53 4.96 -3.20
CA SER A 20 -2.92 5.44 -3.12
C SER A 20 -3.18 6.30 -1.88
N THR A 21 -2.33 6.19 -0.87
CA THR A 21 -2.57 6.67 0.50
C THR A 21 -2.51 8.18 0.62
N THR A 22 -1.62 8.84 -0.15
CA THR A 22 -1.50 10.31 -0.17
C THR A 22 -2.72 11.00 -0.77
N LEU A 23 -3.51 10.28 -1.56
CA LEU A 23 -4.70 10.83 -2.22
C LEU A 23 -5.84 11.10 -1.25
N PHE A 24 -5.94 10.22 -0.27
CA PHE A 24 -7.02 10.24 0.72
C PHE A 24 -6.60 11.02 1.95
N ALA A 25 -7.54 11.70 2.54
CA ALA A 25 -7.37 12.27 3.85
C ALA A 25 -7.65 11.18 4.91
N LEU A 26 -6.67 10.31 5.13
CA LEU A 26 -6.82 9.20 6.08
C LEU A 26 -7.10 9.69 7.49
N GLY A 27 -8.04 9.02 8.14
CA GLY A 27 -8.29 9.25 9.55
C GLY A 27 -9.08 10.50 9.89
N LEU A 28 -9.76 11.13 8.92
CA LEU A 28 -10.58 12.34 9.17
C LEU A 28 -11.73 12.13 10.17
N ASP A 29 -12.06 10.91 10.55
CA ASP A 29 -12.96 10.64 11.68
C ASP A 29 -12.37 11.16 13.02
N ALA A 30 -11.03 11.31 13.12
CA ALA A 30 -10.34 12.02 14.20
C ALA A 30 -10.30 13.55 13.99
N LYS A 31 -10.98 14.07 12.98
CA LYS A 31 -11.06 15.49 12.62
C LYS A 31 -9.67 16.11 12.38
N GLN A 32 -9.41 17.29 12.98
CA GLN A 32 -8.14 17.99 12.84
C GLN A 32 -6.94 17.24 13.45
N ASP A 33 -7.19 16.23 14.28
CA ASP A 33 -6.14 15.42 14.95
C ASP A 33 -5.78 14.14 14.14
N ALA A 34 -6.33 13.97 12.94
CA ALA A 34 -6.08 12.82 12.08
C ALA A 34 -4.58 12.58 11.76
N TRP A 35 -3.78 13.65 11.71
CA TRP A 35 -2.32 13.55 11.55
C TRP A 35 -1.63 12.81 12.72
N ILE A 36 -2.16 12.94 13.94
CA ILE A 36 -1.67 12.21 15.13
C ILE A 36 -2.04 10.72 14.99
N ALA A 37 -3.22 10.41 14.47
CA ALA A 37 -3.63 9.03 14.21
C ALA A 37 -2.67 8.33 13.23
N ILE A 38 -2.21 9.02 12.17
CA ILE A 38 -1.20 8.48 11.25
C ILE A 38 0.14 8.24 11.98
N LEU A 39 0.60 9.16 12.83
CA LEU A 39 1.84 8.98 13.61
C LEU A 39 1.76 7.76 14.54
N ILE A 40 0.64 7.59 15.24
CA ILE A 40 0.41 6.44 16.13
C ILE A 40 0.39 5.15 15.31
N ALA A 41 -0.33 5.12 14.21
CA ALA A 41 -0.40 3.96 13.33
C ALA A 41 0.96 3.62 12.72
N MET A 42 1.78 4.61 12.35
CA MET A 42 3.16 4.42 11.88
C MET A 42 4.04 3.75 12.95
N LEU A 43 3.93 4.17 14.22
CA LEU A 43 4.67 3.55 15.32
C LEU A 43 4.27 2.08 15.52
N ILE A 44 2.96 1.77 15.43
CA ILE A 44 2.47 0.38 15.46
C ILE A 44 2.95 -0.37 14.22
N GLY A 45 2.95 0.28 13.06
CA GLY A 45 3.48 -0.24 11.79
C GLY A 45 4.94 -0.68 11.89
N PHE A 46 5.79 0.06 12.61
CA PHE A 46 7.15 -0.39 12.90
C PHE A 46 7.17 -1.72 13.68
N GLY A 47 6.25 -1.91 14.61
CA GLY A 47 6.07 -3.20 15.30
C GLY A 47 5.73 -4.34 14.32
N LEU A 48 4.84 -4.08 13.35
CA LEU A 48 4.50 -5.05 12.32
C LEU A 48 5.68 -5.36 11.40
N ILE A 49 6.42 -4.36 10.95
CA ILE A 49 7.64 -4.55 10.17
C ILE A 49 8.68 -5.36 10.94
N TRP A 50 8.77 -5.15 12.27
CA TRP A 50 9.64 -5.99 13.10
C TRP A 50 9.20 -7.46 13.06
N VAL A 51 7.90 -7.74 13.20
CA VAL A 51 7.34 -9.11 13.11
C VAL A 51 7.68 -9.74 11.77
N TYR A 52 7.38 -9.05 10.66
CA TYR A 52 7.60 -9.58 9.31
C TYR A 52 9.07 -9.84 9.03
N THR A 53 9.93 -8.89 9.37
CA THR A 53 11.38 -9.03 9.16
C THR A 53 12.01 -10.06 10.10
N GLU A 54 11.45 -10.29 11.29
CA GLU A 54 11.89 -11.37 12.16
C GLU A 54 11.53 -12.74 11.57
N ILE A 55 10.32 -12.91 11.02
CA ILE A 55 9.95 -14.12 10.27
C ILE A 55 10.94 -14.36 9.12
N GLN A 56 11.21 -13.34 8.31
CA GLN A 56 12.15 -13.43 7.17
C GLN A 56 13.56 -13.82 7.60
N LYS A 57 14.03 -13.34 8.74
CA LYS A 57 15.36 -13.64 9.29
C LYS A 57 15.55 -15.13 9.59
N TYR A 58 14.51 -15.84 10.04
CA TYR A 58 14.55 -17.29 10.22
C TYR A 58 14.59 -18.06 8.89
N TYR A 59 14.07 -17.47 7.80
CA TYR A 59 13.96 -18.11 6.48
C TYR A 59 14.41 -17.17 5.35
N PRO A 60 15.68 -16.75 5.31
CA PRO A 60 16.14 -15.65 4.46
C PRO A 60 15.96 -15.88 2.95
N ASN A 61 15.97 -17.15 2.50
CA ASN A 61 15.86 -17.51 1.09
C ASN A 61 14.46 -18.02 0.70
N LYS A 62 13.47 -17.86 1.58
CA LYS A 62 12.09 -18.31 1.34
C LYS A 62 11.14 -17.13 1.28
N ASN A 63 10.17 -17.21 0.39
CA ASN A 63 9.04 -16.28 0.39
C ASN A 63 7.97 -16.74 1.40
N LEU A 64 6.93 -15.91 1.62
CA LEU A 64 5.87 -16.21 2.57
C LEU A 64 5.20 -17.57 2.32
N ALA A 65 4.96 -17.95 1.06
CA ALA A 65 4.31 -19.21 0.73
C ALA A 65 5.18 -20.42 1.15
N ASP A 66 6.49 -20.36 0.89
CA ASP A 66 7.43 -21.39 1.34
C ASP A 66 7.54 -21.43 2.87
N ILE A 67 7.53 -20.27 3.54
CA ILE A 67 7.59 -20.16 5.00
C ILE A 67 6.37 -20.84 5.61
N LEU A 68 5.17 -20.50 5.14
CA LEU A 68 3.92 -21.07 5.64
C LEU A 68 3.88 -22.59 5.54
N VAL A 69 4.25 -23.13 4.38
CA VAL A 69 4.29 -24.59 4.18
C VAL A 69 5.39 -25.24 5.03
N THR A 70 6.52 -24.55 5.26
CA THR A 70 7.61 -25.08 6.10
C THR A 70 7.22 -25.12 7.58
N VAL A 71 6.59 -24.06 8.08
CA VAL A 71 6.24 -23.92 9.51
C VAL A 71 5.01 -24.73 9.90
N LEU A 72 3.97 -24.72 9.05
CA LEU A 72 2.67 -25.30 9.35
C LEU A 72 2.42 -26.66 8.66
N GLY A 73 3.37 -27.10 7.80
CA GLY A 73 3.18 -28.29 6.96
C GLY A 73 2.23 -28.04 5.79
N LYS A 74 2.15 -29.00 4.86
CA LYS A 74 1.36 -28.85 3.63
C LYS A 74 -0.14 -28.76 3.87
N TRP A 75 -0.66 -29.46 4.89
CA TRP A 75 -2.10 -29.55 5.14
C TRP A 75 -2.72 -28.27 5.71
N ILE A 76 -1.96 -27.49 6.50
CA ILE A 76 -2.42 -26.21 7.07
C ILE A 76 -1.82 -25.06 6.26
N GLY A 77 -0.51 -25.11 5.97
CA GLY A 77 0.19 -24.06 5.25
C GLY A 77 -0.32 -23.89 3.81
N GLY A 78 -0.64 -24.99 3.10
CA GLY A 78 -1.17 -24.91 1.73
C GLY A 78 -2.46 -24.10 1.60
N PRO A 79 -3.54 -24.45 2.31
CA PRO A 79 -4.76 -23.64 2.35
C PRO A 79 -4.51 -22.18 2.77
N LEU A 80 -3.62 -21.93 3.75
CA LEU A 80 -3.29 -20.58 4.18
C LEU A 80 -2.58 -19.77 3.09
N VAL A 81 -1.70 -20.40 2.28
CA VAL A 81 -1.09 -19.75 1.11
C VAL A 81 -2.16 -19.35 0.08
N ILE A 82 -3.17 -20.22 -0.16
CA ILE A 82 -4.28 -19.87 -1.06
C ILE A 82 -5.05 -18.66 -0.52
N LEU A 83 -5.33 -18.62 0.77
CA LEU A 83 -6.02 -17.50 1.39
C LEU A 83 -5.21 -16.20 1.29
N TYR A 84 -3.88 -16.22 1.49
CA TYR A 84 -3.02 -15.07 1.24
C TYR A 84 -2.99 -14.64 -0.24
N ALA A 85 -3.00 -15.60 -1.17
CA ALA A 85 -3.08 -15.27 -2.59
C ALA A 85 -4.40 -14.54 -2.93
N LEU A 86 -5.52 -15.02 -2.38
CA LEU A 86 -6.82 -14.39 -2.54
C LEU A 86 -6.87 -13.01 -1.89
N GLU A 87 -6.29 -12.84 -0.72
CA GLU A 87 -6.18 -11.55 -0.03
C GLU A 87 -5.36 -10.56 -0.86
N PHE A 88 -4.19 -10.95 -1.37
CA PHE A 88 -3.39 -10.10 -2.24
C PHE A 88 -4.13 -9.72 -3.52
N PHE A 89 -4.83 -10.66 -4.15
CA PHE A 89 -5.68 -10.33 -5.29
C PHE A 89 -6.83 -9.39 -4.90
N TRP A 90 -7.47 -9.60 -3.76
CA TRP A 90 -8.53 -8.74 -3.27
C TRP A 90 -8.07 -7.29 -3.09
N ILE A 91 -6.97 -7.06 -2.36
CA ILE A 91 -6.38 -5.73 -2.17
C ILE A 91 -5.95 -5.14 -3.52
N GLY A 92 -5.33 -5.96 -4.35
CA GLY A 92 -4.92 -5.55 -5.69
C GLY A 92 -6.10 -5.08 -6.53
N THR A 93 -7.27 -5.77 -6.51
CA THR A 93 -8.46 -5.34 -7.26
C THR A 93 -9.06 -4.04 -6.74
N LEU A 94 -9.01 -3.80 -5.43
CA LEU A 94 -9.40 -2.52 -4.83
C LEU A 94 -8.55 -1.37 -5.40
N ASN A 95 -7.24 -1.51 -5.35
CA ASN A 95 -6.35 -0.49 -5.90
C ASN A 95 -6.51 -0.33 -7.42
N PHE A 96 -6.67 -1.43 -8.15
CA PHE A 96 -6.85 -1.41 -9.60
C PHE A 96 -8.11 -0.66 -10.03
N ARG A 97 -9.23 -0.92 -9.35
CA ARG A 97 -10.49 -0.23 -9.59
C ARG A 97 -10.40 1.24 -9.21
N GLU A 98 -9.82 1.56 -8.05
CA GLU A 98 -9.66 2.95 -7.59
C GLU A 98 -8.91 3.79 -8.64
N PHE A 99 -7.79 3.27 -9.17
CA PHE A 99 -7.04 3.99 -10.20
C PHE A 99 -7.78 4.09 -11.52
N GLY A 100 -8.56 3.07 -11.89
CA GLY A 100 -9.46 3.17 -13.04
C GLY A 100 -10.48 4.30 -12.91
N GLU A 101 -11.11 4.41 -11.74
CA GLU A 101 -12.07 5.48 -11.42
C GLU A 101 -11.38 6.86 -11.42
N LEU A 102 -10.19 6.99 -10.83
CA LEU A 102 -9.44 8.24 -10.82
C LEU A 102 -9.06 8.70 -12.23
N VAL A 103 -8.57 7.79 -13.07
CA VAL A 103 -8.25 8.10 -14.49
C VAL A 103 -9.50 8.49 -15.25
N SER A 104 -10.60 7.77 -15.07
CA SER A 104 -11.88 8.08 -15.70
C SER A 104 -12.39 9.45 -15.26
N MET A 105 -12.34 9.76 -13.96
CA MET A 105 -12.87 11.01 -13.42
C MET A 105 -12.03 12.25 -13.82
N ILE A 106 -10.69 12.10 -13.85
CA ILE A 106 -9.79 13.26 -13.98
C ILE A 106 -9.27 13.43 -15.41
N LEU A 107 -8.85 12.34 -16.05
CA LEU A 107 -8.12 12.41 -17.33
C LEU A 107 -8.97 12.02 -18.54
N LEU A 108 -9.79 10.99 -18.40
CA LEU A 108 -10.48 10.34 -19.52
C LEU A 108 -11.99 10.14 -19.26
N PRO A 109 -12.78 11.21 -19.01
CA PRO A 109 -14.17 11.11 -18.56
C PRO A 109 -15.13 10.45 -19.56
N THR A 110 -14.76 10.42 -20.85
CA THR A 110 -15.57 9.81 -21.91
C THR A 110 -15.10 8.40 -22.29
N THR A 111 -14.00 7.91 -21.70
CA THR A 111 -13.43 6.60 -22.03
C THR A 111 -14.09 5.50 -21.18
N PRO A 112 -14.61 4.44 -21.79
CA PRO A 112 -15.17 3.30 -21.05
C PRO A 112 -14.15 2.70 -20.08
N MET A 113 -14.60 2.38 -18.86
CA MET A 113 -13.76 1.82 -17.77
C MET A 113 -12.97 0.59 -18.22
N ILE A 114 -13.56 -0.27 -19.06
CA ILE A 114 -12.88 -1.47 -19.58
C ILE A 114 -11.60 -1.12 -20.33
N ILE A 115 -11.61 -0.04 -21.14
CA ILE A 115 -10.43 0.38 -21.92
C ILE A 115 -9.32 0.84 -20.96
N ILE A 116 -9.68 1.62 -19.94
CA ILE A 116 -8.74 2.12 -18.93
C ILE A 116 -8.10 0.95 -18.19
N LEU A 117 -8.92 0.03 -17.64
CA LEU A 117 -8.43 -1.10 -16.86
C LEU A 117 -7.64 -2.10 -17.70
N VAL A 118 -8.07 -2.42 -18.92
CA VAL A 118 -7.33 -3.31 -19.82
C VAL A 118 -5.97 -2.68 -20.18
N SER A 119 -5.91 -1.38 -20.50
CA SER A 119 -4.65 -0.70 -20.80
C SER A 119 -3.70 -0.74 -19.61
N PHE A 120 -4.20 -0.48 -18.40
CA PHE A 120 -3.43 -0.57 -17.17
C PHE A 120 -2.90 -1.99 -16.92
N MET A 121 -3.74 -3.01 -17.10
CA MET A 121 -3.33 -4.39 -16.92
C MET A 121 -2.31 -4.84 -17.98
N LEU A 122 -2.42 -4.40 -19.21
CA LEU A 122 -1.43 -4.70 -20.26
C LEU A 122 -0.04 -4.14 -19.92
N ILE A 123 0.03 -2.92 -19.38
CA ILE A 123 1.30 -2.35 -18.89
C ILE A 123 1.85 -3.21 -17.75
N THR A 124 1.01 -3.63 -16.80
CA THR A 124 1.40 -4.50 -15.69
C THR A 124 1.94 -5.83 -16.19
N ILE A 125 1.25 -6.50 -17.12
CA ILE A 125 1.70 -7.75 -17.73
C ILE A 125 3.06 -7.57 -18.42
N TYR A 126 3.22 -6.50 -19.19
CA TYR A 126 4.48 -6.21 -19.90
C TYR A 126 5.66 -6.08 -18.94
N VAL A 127 5.48 -5.30 -17.85
CA VAL A 127 6.51 -5.11 -16.84
C VAL A 127 6.82 -6.44 -16.12
N LEU A 128 5.80 -7.19 -15.71
CA LEU A 128 5.98 -8.46 -14.99
C LEU A 128 6.57 -9.57 -15.89
N PHE A 129 6.29 -9.59 -17.19
CA PHE A 129 6.93 -10.50 -18.16
C PHE A 129 8.42 -10.24 -18.30
N SER A 130 8.84 -9.00 -18.08
CA SER A 130 10.25 -8.62 -18.06
C SER A 130 10.93 -8.94 -16.73
N GLY A 131 10.15 -9.34 -15.72
CA GLY A 131 10.59 -9.81 -14.40
C GLY A 131 10.49 -8.77 -13.28
N TYR A 132 10.47 -9.27 -12.05
CA TYR A 132 10.38 -8.44 -10.83
C TYR A 132 11.49 -7.39 -10.73
N GLU A 133 12.70 -7.71 -11.25
CA GLU A 133 13.82 -6.76 -11.29
C GLU A 133 13.51 -5.51 -12.11
N VAL A 134 12.73 -5.66 -13.21
CA VAL A 134 12.31 -4.52 -14.03
C VAL A 134 11.32 -3.64 -13.28
N LEU A 135 10.37 -4.24 -12.54
CA LEU A 135 9.48 -3.49 -11.66
C LEU A 135 10.28 -2.71 -10.60
N ALA A 136 11.31 -3.33 -10.02
CA ALA A 136 12.14 -2.68 -9.01
C ALA A 136 13.00 -1.53 -9.58
N ARG A 137 13.56 -1.68 -10.78
CA ARG A 137 14.28 -0.62 -11.50
C ARG A 137 13.36 0.52 -11.88
N LEU A 138 12.14 0.21 -12.32
CA LEU A 138 11.13 1.22 -12.60
C LEU A 138 10.79 2.02 -11.34
N GLY A 139 10.64 1.35 -10.19
CA GLY A 139 10.43 2.00 -8.90
C GLY A 139 11.57 2.94 -8.50
N GLU A 140 12.81 2.53 -8.74
CA GLU A 140 14.01 3.33 -8.49
C GLU A 140 14.02 4.64 -9.29
N ILE A 141 13.54 4.61 -10.54
CA ILE A 141 13.44 5.79 -11.41
C ILE A 141 12.23 6.66 -11.04
N MET A 142 11.09 6.05 -10.72
CA MET A 142 9.84 6.76 -10.47
C MET A 142 9.79 7.42 -9.08
N LEU A 143 10.41 6.83 -8.06
CA LEU A 143 10.37 7.38 -6.71
C LEU A 143 10.86 8.83 -6.62
N PRO A 144 12.05 9.22 -7.13
CA PRO A 144 12.48 10.61 -7.08
C PRO A 144 11.49 11.57 -7.74
N ILE A 145 10.88 11.18 -8.86
CA ILE A 145 9.90 12.01 -9.58
C ILE A 145 8.67 12.25 -8.69
N VAL A 146 8.14 11.19 -8.06
CA VAL A 146 6.98 11.29 -7.17
C VAL A 146 7.29 12.14 -5.94
N ILE A 147 8.46 11.95 -5.33
CA ILE A 147 8.87 12.72 -4.13
C ILE A 147 9.07 14.21 -4.47
N ILE A 148 9.77 14.52 -5.56
CA ILE A 148 9.98 15.90 -6.01
C ILE A 148 8.62 16.57 -6.25
N PHE A 149 7.69 15.89 -6.92
CA PHE A 149 6.36 16.42 -7.15
C PHE A 149 5.59 16.69 -5.85
N LEU A 150 5.55 15.72 -4.93
CA LEU A 150 4.85 15.90 -3.64
C LEU A 150 5.44 17.07 -2.85
N VAL A 151 6.77 17.13 -2.73
CA VAL A 151 7.43 18.21 -2.00
C VAL A 151 7.18 19.57 -2.70
N THR A 152 7.27 19.61 -4.03
CA THR A 152 6.95 20.81 -4.79
C THR A 152 5.50 21.25 -4.57
N THR A 153 4.56 20.32 -4.60
CA THR A 153 3.14 20.59 -4.32
C THR A 153 2.96 21.21 -2.94
N TYR A 154 3.62 20.66 -1.89
CA TYR A 154 3.51 21.23 -0.53
C TYR A 154 4.09 22.64 -0.46
N VAL A 155 5.27 22.86 -1.06
CA VAL A 155 5.90 24.20 -1.11
C VAL A 155 5.02 25.20 -1.85
N LEU A 156 4.53 24.85 -3.05
CA LEU A 156 3.65 25.73 -3.83
C LEU A 156 2.33 26.02 -3.11
N THR A 157 1.77 25.06 -2.40
CA THR A 157 0.56 25.25 -1.59
C THR A 157 0.81 26.27 -0.47
N ILE A 158 1.94 26.18 0.22
CA ILE A 158 2.31 27.15 1.26
C ILE A 158 2.51 28.55 0.65
N LEU A 159 3.25 28.63 -0.46
CA LEU A 159 3.52 29.90 -1.16
C LEU A 159 2.25 30.54 -1.76
N SER A 160 1.22 29.75 -2.07
CA SER A 160 -0.06 30.28 -2.55
C SER A 160 -0.87 31.05 -1.50
N GLY A 161 -0.43 31.05 -0.22
CA GLY A 161 -1.11 31.70 0.89
C GLY A 161 -2.45 31.08 1.28
N ARG A 162 -2.74 29.85 0.81
CA ARG A 162 -3.99 29.13 1.10
C ARG A 162 -3.99 28.36 2.41
N VAL A 163 -2.82 28.22 3.04
CA VAL A 163 -2.64 27.44 4.27
C VAL A 163 -3.10 28.25 5.49
N ASP A 164 -4.06 27.68 6.23
CA ASP A 164 -4.59 28.25 7.47
C ASP A 164 -4.35 27.26 8.63
N PHE A 165 -3.29 27.48 9.39
CA PHE A 165 -2.93 26.64 10.52
C PHE A 165 -3.91 26.68 11.69
N SER A 166 -4.87 27.62 11.73
CA SER A 166 -5.90 27.61 12.76
C SER A 166 -6.82 26.40 12.65
N ARG A 167 -6.95 25.81 11.44
CA ARG A 167 -7.80 24.67 11.15
C ARG A 167 -7.34 23.34 11.77
N ILE A 168 -6.08 23.26 12.22
CA ILE A 168 -5.58 22.08 12.97
C ILE A 168 -5.65 22.29 14.48
N GLN A 169 -6.26 23.38 14.95
CA GLN A 169 -6.45 23.65 16.36
C GLN A 169 -7.93 23.51 16.76
N PRO A 170 -8.23 23.21 18.04
CA PRO A 170 -7.28 22.85 19.10
C PRO A 170 -6.78 21.43 18.93
N VAL A 171 -5.48 21.21 19.13
CA VAL A 171 -4.88 19.86 19.11
C VAL A 171 -5.41 19.06 20.29
N LEU A 172 -5.87 17.82 20.03
CA LEU A 172 -6.50 16.92 21.00
C LEU A 172 -7.69 17.53 21.74
N GLY A 173 -8.40 18.45 21.09
CA GLY A 173 -9.56 19.13 21.69
C GLY A 173 -10.71 18.18 22.09
N HIS A 174 -10.77 16.99 21.51
CA HIS A 174 -11.70 15.92 21.86
C HIS A 174 -11.04 14.77 22.65
N GLY A 175 -9.80 14.97 23.12
CA GLY A 175 -9.00 13.93 23.78
C GLY A 175 -8.32 12.97 22.82
N ILE A 176 -7.57 12.00 23.38
CA ILE A 176 -6.77 11.05 22.61
C ILE A 176 -7.60 9.84 22.10
N LEU A 177 -8.71 9.51 22.75
CA LEU A 177 -9.48 8.31 22.44
C LEU A 177 -9.99 8.26 20.98
N PRO A 178 -10.63 9.33 20.43
CA PRO A 178 -11.06 9.33 19.03
C PRO A 178 -9.89 9.13 18.06
N VAL A 179 -8.69 9.62 18.41
CA VAL A 179 -7.48 9.45 17.60
C VAL A 179 -7.03 7.99 17.59
N LEU A 180 -7.07 7.32 18.76
CA LEU A 180 -6.73 5.90 18.87
C LEU A 180 -7.73 5.01 18.14
N ASP A 181 -9.02 5.29 18.24
CA ASP A 181 -10.10 4.54 17.58
C ASP A 181 -9.95 4.57 16.05
N VAL A 182 -9.44 5.66 15.51
CA VAL A 182 -9.17 5.81 14.07
C VAL A 182 -7.83 5.20 13.68
N ALA A 183 -6.80 5.37 14.53
CA ALA A 183 -5.49 4.80 14.27
C ALA A 183 -5.57 3.28 14.17
N VAL A 184 -6.33 2.63 15.08
CA VAL A 184 -6.48 1.18 15.20
C VAL A 184 -7.97 0.80 15.09
N PRO A 185 -8.36 -0.05 14.13
CA PRO A 185 -7.51 -0.80 13.21
C PRO A 185 -7.21 -0.10 11.87
N ALA A 186 -7.96 0.94 11.50
CA ALA A 186 -8.05 1.41 10.13
C ALA A 186 -6.69 1.82 9.54
N ILE A 187 -5.98 2.78 10.16
CA ILE A 187 -4.71 3.28 9.60
C ILE A 187 -3.56 2.26 9.80
N VAL A 188 -3.62 1.45 10.86
CA VAL A 188 -2.65 0.35 11.03
C VAL A 188 -2.81 -0.68 9.93
N ASN A 189 -4.04 -1.01 9.52
CA ASN A 189 -4.29 -1.94 8.43
C ASN A 189 -3.83 -1.35 7.08
N PHE A 190 -4.17 -0.10 6.82
CA PHE A 190 -3.89 0.60 5.56
C PHE A 190 -3.23 1.96 5.82
N PRO A 191 -1.95 2.17 5.43
CA PRO A 191 -1.17 1.32 4.52
C PRO A 191 -0.25 0.30 5.22
N PHE A 192 0.06 0.45 6.51
CA PHE A 192 1.18 -0.22 7.17
C PHE A 192 1.06 -1.75 7.23
N GLY A 193 -0.15 -2.28 7.51
CA GLY A 193 -0.40 -3.74 7.59
C GLY A 193 -0.30 -4.45 6.24
N GLU A 194 -0.60 -3.75 5.14
CA GLU A 194 -0.46 -4.28 3.79
C GLU A 194 1.00 -4.62 3.42
N SER A 195 1.97 -4.04 4.13
CA SER A 195 3.40 -4.35 3.97
C SER A 195 3.74 -5.83 4.15
N VAL A 196 2.84 -6.65 4.68
CA VAL A 196 2.97 -8.12 4.75
C VAL A 196 3.28 -8.73 3.38
N VAL A 197 2.82 -8.12 2.29
CA VAL A 197 3.08 -8.58 0.91
C VAL A 197 4.57 -8.63 0.59
N PHE A 198 5.39 -7.81 1.25
CA PHE A 198 6.84 -7.82 1.03
C PHE A 198 7.53 -9.09 1.50
N LEU A 199 6.91 -9.92 2.35
CA LEU A 199 7.37 -11.29 2.63
C LEU A 199 7.39 -12.18 1.39
N MET A 200 6.68 -11.83 0.31
CA MET A 200 6.81 -12.52 -0.98
C MET A 200 8.08 -12.11 -1.75
N TYR A 201 8.69 -10.98 -1.42
CA TYR A 201 9.74 -10.33 -2.22
C TYR A 201 11.10 -10.25 -1.55
N TRP A 202 11.18 -10.27 -0.23
CA TRP A 202 12.42 -10.08 0.50
C TRP A 202 13.47 -11.16 0.22
N SER A 203 13.06 -12.37 -0.17
CA SER A 203 13.98 -13.42 -0.62
C SER A 203 14.81 -13.04 -1.87
N TYR A 204 14.38 -12.02 -2.62
CA TYR A 204 15.11 -11.51 -3.79
C TYR A 204 16.11 -10.38 -3.45
N VAL A 205 16.18 -9.92 -2.21
CA VAL A 205 17.09 -8.83 -1.82
C VAL A 205 18.53 -9.35 -1.65
N ASN A 206 19.49 -8.60 -2.16
CA ASN A 206 20.91 -8.98 -2.14
C ASN A 206 21.46 -9.24 -0.73
N SER A 207 21.11 -8.40 0.23
CA SER A 207 21.58 -8.46 1.61
C SER A 207 20.43 -8.56 2.59
N GLN A 208 20.17 -9.76 3.08
CA GLN A 208 19.05 -10.06 3.98
C GLN A 208 19.14 -9.29 5.32
N GLU A 209 20.36 -9.01 5.78
CA GLU A 209 20.62 -8.32 7.06
C GLU A 209 20.10 -6.86 7.07
N GLN A 210 20.07 -6.22 5.90
CA GLN A 210 19.68 -4.82 5.76
C GLN A 210 18.17 -4.60 5.56
N ILE A 211 17.41 -5.67 5.28
CA ILE A 211 15.97 -5.57 4.96
C ILE A 211 15.21 -4.78 6.03
N ARG A 212 15.39 -5.11 7.30
CA ARG A 212 14.72 -4.44 8.41
C ARG A 212 15.00 -2.95 8.44
N LYS A 213 16.28 -2.59 8.35
CA LYS A 213 16.72 -1.18 8.39
C LYS A 213 16.13 -0.39 7.22
N ILE A 214 16.22 -0.95 6.01
CA ILE A 214 15.72 -0.29 4.79
C ILE A 214 14.20 -0.12 4.86
N THR A 215 13.47 -1.15 5.28
CA THR A 215 12.02 -1.10 5.38
C THR A 215 11.56 -0.11 6.46
N TYR A 216 12.25 -0.02 7.60
CA TYR A 216 11.98 1.00 8.61
C TYR A 216 12.15 2.41 8.07
N PHE A 217 13.24 2.68 7.35
CA PHE A 217 13.45 4.00 6.75
C PHE A 217 12.37 4.32 5.70
N ALA A 218 12.00 3.35 4.89
CA ALA A 218 10.96 3.55 3.87
C ALA A 218 9.60 3.83 4.52
N VAL A 219 9.16 3.00 5.46
CA VAL A 219 7.87 3.17 6.18
C VAL A 219 7.85 4.46 6.99
N GLY A 220 8.97 4.81 7.66
CA GLY A 220 9.07 6.08 8.39
C GLY A 220 8.98 7.30 7.48
N ALA A 221 9.72 7.30 6.37
CA ALA A 221 9.67 8.38 5.40
C ALA A 221 8.28 8.50 4.75
N SER A 222 7.66 7.38 4.40
CA SER A 222 6.29 7.35 3.87
C SER A 222 5.28 7.89 4.87
N GLY A 223 5.33 7.44 6.13
CA GLY A 223 4.43 7.90 7.18
C GLY A 223 4.54 9.41 7.43
N LEU A 224 5.77 9.96 7.42
CA LEU A 224 5.98 11.41 7.53
C LEU A 224 5.41 12.17 6.33
N LEU A 225 5.56 11.65 5.10
CA LEU A 225 4.93 12.25 3.92
C LEU A 225 3.41 12.22 4.00
N LEU A 226 2.82 11.15 4.53
CA LEU A 226 1.37 11.06 4.74
C LEU A 226 0.89 12.09 5.77
N VAL A 227 1.62 12.27 6.86
CA VAL A 227 1.35 13.32 7.86
C VAL A 227 1.41 14.70 7.22
N CYS A 228 2.46 15.01 6.43
CA CYS A 228 2.57 16.26 5.72
C CYS A 228 1.41 16.48 4.74
N SER A 229 1.05 15.45 3.95
CA SER A 229 -0.10 15.51 3.03
C SER A 229 -1.38 15.85 3.76
N LEU A 230 -1.64 15.17 4.88
CA LEU A 230 -2.86 15.38 5.65
C LEU A 230 -2.92 16.76 6.30
N ILE A 231 -1.80 17.26 6.85
CA ILE A 231 -1.71 18.62 7.40
C ILE A 231 -2.02 19.64 6.29
N ILE A 232 -1.42 19.50 5.11
CA ILE A 232 -1.70 20.36 3.96
C ILE A 232 -3.17 20.29 3.55
N ILE A 233 -3.75 19.10 3.46
CA ILE A 233 -5.18 18.92 3.11
C ILE A 233 -6.06 19.65 4.13
N VAL A 234 -5.87 19.39 5.42
CA VAL A 234 -6.71 19.97 6.48
C VAL A 234 -6.54 21.49 6.58
N THR A 235 -5.32 22.01 6.47
CA THR A 235 -5.05 23.45 6.55
C THR A 235 -5.60 24.22 5.35
N VAL A 236 -5.70 23.60 4.17
CA VAL A 236 -6.24 24.24 2.96
C VAL A 236 -7.75 24.07 2.84
N LEU A 237 -8.24 22.84 2.98
CA LEU A 237 -9.65 22.51 2.73
C LEU A 237 -10.51 22.61 4.00
N GLY A 238 -9.91 22.38 5.17
CA GLY A 238 -10.65 22.10 6.39
C GLY A 238 -11.22 20.69 6.44
N VAL A 239 -11.53 20.20 7.64
CA VAL A 239 -11.98 18.81 7.87
C VAL A 239 -13.26 18.49 7.11
N GLN A 240 -14.25 19.38 7.17
CA GLN A 240 -15.58 19.12 6.59
C GLN A 240 -15.53 18.99 5.06
N TYR A 241 -14.83 19.89 4.37
CA TYR A 241 -14.69 19.83 2.90
C TYR A 241 -13.84 18.65 2.49
N ALA A 242 -12.72 18.40 3.17
CA ALA A 242 -11.84 17.26 2.90
C ALA A 242 -12.58 15.92 3.04
N ASN A 243 -13.47 15.77 4.04
CA ASN A 243 -14.24 14.55 4.28
C ASN A 243 -15.32 14.29 3.20
N ASN A 244 -15.80 15.34 2.55
CA ASN A 244 -16.81 15.26 1.49
C ASN A 244 -16.20 15.22 0.08
N THR A 245 -14.87 15.20 -0.03
CA THR A 245 -14.15 15.24 -1.30
C THR A 245 -13.60 13.88 -1.63
N GLU A 246 -13.78 13.46 -2.89
CA GLU A 246 -13.33 12.14 -3.36
C GLU A 246 -11.79 12.00 -3.34
N VAL A 247 -11.07 13.05 -3.73
CA VAL A 247 -9.60 13.07 -3.80
C VAL A 247 -9.09 14.38 -3.21
N PRO A 248 -9.02 14.50 -1.87
CA PRO A 248 -8.70 15.76 -1.19
C PRO A 248 -7.39 16.40 -1.63
N LEU A 249 -6.31 15.63 -1.80
CA LEU A 249 -5.04 16.19 -2.25
C LEU A 249 -5.13 16.79 -3.67
N PHE A 250 -5.92 16.19 -4.53
CA PHE A 250 -6.14 16.71 -5.88
C PHE A 250 -6.86 18.07 -5.86
N GLU A 251 -7.86 18.24 -4.98
CA GLU A 251 -8.54 19.54 -4.79
C GLU A 251 -7.57 20.60 -4.25
N VAL A 252 -6.66 20.24 -3.35
CA VAL A 252 -5.60 21.17 -2.91
C VAL A 252 -4.74 21.60 -4.09
N ILE A 253 -4.34 20.68 -4.96
CA ILE A 253 -3.49 20.98 -6.13
C ILE A 253 -4.21 21.93 -7.09
N LYS A 254 -5.49 21.74 -7.35
CA LYS A 254 -6.30 22.66 -8.19
C LYS A 254 -6.36 24.08 -7.63
N MET A 255 -6.24 24.25 -6.32
CA MET A 255 -6.26 25.57 -5.68
C MET A 255 -4.91 26.31 -5.77
N ILE A 256 -3.85 25.65 -6.24
CA ILE A 256 -2.56 26.30 -6.43
C ILE A 256 -2.66 27.29 -7.58
N ASN A 257 -2.51 28.56 -7.27
CA ASN A 257 -2.41 29.64 -8.25
C ASN A 257 -1.33 30.62 -7.75
N ILE A 258 -0.23 30.69 -8.46
CA ILE A 258 0.87 31.58 -8.13
C ILE A 258 1.06 32.57 -9.29
N ALA A 259 0.65 33.81 -9.07
CA ALA A 259 0.78 34.93 -10.00
C ALA A 259 0.19 34.64 -11.40
N GLU A 260 -0.83 33.80 -11.48
CA GLU A 260 -1.46 33.35 -12.75
C GLU A 260 -0.50 32.61 -13.71
N VAL A 261 0.73 32.36 -13.30
CA VAL A 261 1.76 31.67 -14.11
C VAL A 261 1.77 30.16 -13.84
N ILE A 262 1.66 29.76 -12.55
CA ILE A 262 1.63 28.36 -12.17
C ILE A 262 0.18 28.00 -11.84
N THR A 263 -0.48 27.36 -12.79
CA THR A 263 -1.87 26.90 -12.72
C THR A 263 -1.98 25.54 -13.40
N ASN A 264 -3.12 24.85 -13.24
CA ASN A 264 -3.44 23.61 -13.96
C ASN A 264 -2.42 22.47 -13.76
N LEU A 265 -1.97 22.28 -12.52
CA LEU A 265 -1.09 21.15 -12.15
C LEU A 265 -1.84 19.82 -12.02
N ASP A 266 -3.14 19.83 -12.21
CA ASP A 266 -4.05 18.71 -12.02
C ASP A 266 -3.73 17.51 -12.92
N ALA A 267 -3.44 17.74 -14.20
CA ALA A 267 -3.09 16.65 -15.12
C ALA A 267 -1.78 15.94 -14.70
N VAL A 268 -0.78 16.72 -14.26
CA VAL A 268 0.50 16.16 -13.76
C VAL A 268 0.26 15.38 -12.46
N ALA A 269 -0.56 15.93 -11.56
CA ALA A 269 -0.96 15.26 -10.33
C ALA A 269 -1.61 13.90 -10.61
N ALA A 270 -2.56 13.85 -11.53
CA ALA A 270 -3.25 12.61 -11.89
C ALA A 270 -2.30 11.53 -12.43
N VAL A 271 -1.32 11.91 -13.27
CA VAL A 271 -0.31 10.97 -13.80
C VAL A 271 0.57 10.42 -12.67
N LEU A 272 1.00 11.29 -11.76
CA LEU A 272 1.88 10.87 -10.66
C LEU A 272 1.16 10.02 -9.61
N MET A 273 -0.11 10.30 -9.39
CA MET A 273 -1.00 9.47 -8.58
C MET A 273 -1.16 8.09 -9.20
N PHE A 274 -1.32 8.02 -10.52
CA PHE A 274 -1.36 6.76 -11.26
C PHE A 274 -0.09 5.93 -11.07
N ILE A 275 1.10 6.56 -11.06
CA ILE A 275 2.37 5.87 -10.84
C ILE A 275 2.37 5.16 -9.47
N GLY A 276 2.00 5.84 -8.40
CA GLY A 276 1.96 5.23 -7.07
C GLY A 276 1.03 4.01 -7.01
N GLY A 277 -0.18 4.15 -7.56
CA GLY A 277 -1.14 3.05 -7.65
C GLY A 277 -0.69 1.88 -8.50
N PHE A 278 0.04 2.17 -9.58
CA PHE A 278 0.63 1.13 -10.40
C PHE A 278 1.54 0.20 -9.57
N PHE A 279 2.42 0.75 -8.74
CA PHE A 279 3.31 -0.07 -7.91
C PHE A 279 2.55 -0.86 -6.85
N LYS A 280 1.60 -0.23 -6.16
CA LYS A 280 0.82 -0.87 -5.10
C LYS A 280 -0.01 -2.02 -5.67
N MET A 281 -0.75 -1.78 -6.75
CA MET A 281 -1.53 -2.80 -7.44
C MET A 281 -0.64 -3.93 -7.98
N SER A 282 0.45 -3.59 -8.69
CA SER A 282 1.35 -4.58 -9.29
C SER A 282 2.01 -5.49 -8.27
N LEU A 283 2.40 -4.95 -7.10
CA LEU A 283 2.98 -5.73 -6.01
C LEU A 283 1.96 -6.69 -5.39
N HIS A 284 0.73 -6.26 -5.16
CA HIS A 284 -0.32 -7.17 -4.67
C HIS A 284 -0.68 -8.23 -5.71
N PHE A 285 -0.91 -7.82 -6.96
CA PHE A 285 -1.22 -8.76 -8.05
C PHE A 285 -0.12 -9.82 -8.20
N TYR A 286 1.14 -9.39 -8.31
CA TYR A 286 2.25 -10.31 -8.48
C TYR A 286 2.53 -11.14 -7.22
N GLY A 287 2.29 -10.59 -6.02
CA GLY A 287 2.34 -11.34 -4.76
C GLY A 287 1.40 -12.54 -4.75
N GLY A 288 0.15 -12.34 -5.21
CA GLY A 288 -0.82 -13.42 -5.38
C GLY A 288 -0.38 -14.46 -6.41
N VAL A 289 0.13 -14.01 -7.57
CA VAL A 289 0.68 -14.90 -8.61
C VAL A 289 1.85 -15.73 -8.06
N LEU A 290 2.80 -15.09 -7.36
CA LEU A 290 3.94 -15.79 -6.76
C LEU A 290 3.52 -16.80 -5.69
N ALA A 291 2.51 -16.49 -4.88
CA ALA A 291 2.00 -17.41 -3.86
C ALA A 291 1.45 -18.69 -4.50
N ILE A 292 0.62 -18.56 -5.54
CA ILE A 292 0.09 -19.69 -6.31
C ILE A 292 1.22 -20.45 -7.01
N LYS A 293 2.12 -19.74 -7.69
CA LYS A 293 3.29 -20.34 -8.37
C LYS A 293 4.11 -21.19 -7.42
N THR A 294 4.43 -20.66 -6.24
CA THR A 294 5.26 -21.34 -5.23
C THR A 294 4.55 -22.59 -4.70
N LEU A 295 3.27 -22.47 -4.33
CA LEU A 295 2.50 -23.58 -3.76
C LEU A 295 2.37 -24.76 -4.73
N PHE A 296 2.00 -24.47 -5.98
CA PHE A 296 1.78 -25.49 -7.01
C PHE A 296 3.01 -25.81 -7.84
N LYS A 297 4.17 -25.17 -7.55
CA LYS A 297 5.43 -25.35 -8.28
C LYS A 297 5.30 -25.14 -9.79
N ILE A 298 4.53 -24.13 -10.19
CA ILE A 298 4.24 -23.86 -11.61
C ILE A 298 5.52 -23.35 -12.30
N GLN A 299 5.89 -24.01 -13.40
CA GLN A 299 7.09 -23.65 -14.19
C GLN A 299 6.86 -22.44 -15.10
N HIS A 300 5.68 -22.36 -15.71
CA HIS A 300 5.32 -21.35 -16.72
C HIS A 300 4.60 -20.15 -16.09
N GLU A 301 5.37 -19.27 -15.42
CA GLU A 301 4.86 -18.09 -14.74
C GLU A 301 4.05 -17.13 -15.63
N LYS A 302 4.48 -16.96 -16.89
CA LYS A 302 3.82 -16.08 -17.84
C LYS A 302 2.36 -16.44 -18.09
N TRP A 303 2.05 -17.76 -18.20
CA TRP A 303 0.67 -18.20 -18.31
C TRP A 303 -0.16 -17.90 -17.07
N LEU A 304 0.42 -18.08 -15.89
CA LEU A 304 -0.26 -17.77 -14.64
C LEU A 304 -0.56 -16.29 -14.54
N ILE A 305 0.39 -15.41 -14.94
CA ILE A 305 0.17 -13.97 -14.99
C ILE A 305 -1.01 -13.63 -15.93
N ILE A 306 -1.06 -14.20 -17.14
CA ILE A 306 -2.15 -13.92 -18.11
C ILE A 306 -3.51 -14.35 -17.53
N VAL A 307 -3.61 -15.59 -17.05
CA VAL A 307 -4.89 -16.13 -16.52
C VAL A 307 -5.36 -15.32 -15.32
N SER A 308 -4.43 -15.01 -14.40
CA SER A 308 -4.73 -14.17 -13.24
C SER A 308 -5.15 -12.75 -13.66
N ALA A 309 -4.50 -12.16 -14.67
CA ALA A 309 -4.81 -10.82 -15.16
C ALA A 309 -6.22 -10.74 -15.80
N ILE A 310 -6.59 -11.76 -16.57
CA ILE A 310 -7.94 -11.83 -17.16
C ILE A 310 -9.00 -11.91 -16.05
N PHE A 311 -8.82 -12.81 -15.09
CA PHE A 311 -9.73 -12.98 -13.97
C PHE A 311 -9.81 -11.69 -13.11
N PHE A 312 -8.67 -11.10 -12.81
CA PHE A 312 -8.54 -9.89 -12.00
C PHE A 312 -9.26 -8.69 -12.65
N THR A 313 -9.07 -8.50 -13.96
CA THR A 313 -9.73 -7.45 -14.72
C THR A 313 -11.24 -7.69 -14.82
N TRP A 314 -11.65 -8.92 -15.12
CA TRP A 314 -13.06 -9.30 -15.15
C TRP A 314 -13.72 -9.07 -13.78
N PHE A 315 -13.11 -9.54 -12.70
CA PHE A 315 -13.63 -9.37 -11.35
C PHE A 315 -13.77 -7.88 -10.99
N SER A 316 -12.75 -7.07 -11.28
CA SER A 316 -12.78 -5.64 -11.00
C SER A 316 -13.89 -4.90 -11.78
N LEU A 317 -14.19 -5.32 -13.00
CA LEU A 317 -15.27 -4.75 -13.83
C LEU A 317 -16.66 -5.15 -13.37
N THR A 318 -16.83 -6.38 -12.89
CA THR A 318 -18.16 -6.95 -12.60
C THR A 318 -18.57 -6.82 -11.14
N TYR A 319 -17.62 -6.88 -10.21
CA TYR A 319 -17.92 -6.84 -8.78
C TYR A 319 -18.18 -5.42 -8.26
N TYR A 320 -17.39 -4.45 -8.71
CA TYR A 320 -17.55 -3.06 -8.29
C TYR A 320 -18.53 -2.32 -9.19
N GLU A 321 -19.79 -2.28 -8.80
CA GLU A 321 -20.86 -1.65 -9.58
C GLU A 321 -20.64 -0.15 -9.83
N ASN A 322 -20.15 0.55 -8.79
CA ASN A 322 -19.86 1.98 -8.84
C ASN A 322 -18.80 2.38 -7.78
N LEU A 323 -18.33 3.63 -7.86
CA LEU A 323 -17.30 4.18 -6.96
C LEU A 323 -17.73 4.15 -5.49
N VAL A 324 -19.00 4.44 -5.19
CA VAL A 324 -19.52 4.46 -3.81
C VAL A 324 -19.45 3.06 -3.19
N PHE A 325 -19.94 2.06 -3.92
CA PHE A 325 -19.86 0.65 -3.49
C PHE A 325 -18.42 0.19 -3.35
N HIS A 326 -17.56 0.50 -4.33
CA HIS A 326 -16.15 0.17 -4.29
C HIS A 326 -15.48 0.74 -3.02
N ARG A 327 -15.70 2.00 -2.69
CA ARG A 327 -15.12 2.64 -1.50
C ARG A 327 -15.71 2.11 -0.20
N TRP A 328 -17.00 1.81 -0.19
CA TRP A 328 -17.59 1.15 0.97
C TRP A 328 -16.93 -0.21 1.25
N VAL A 329 -16.72 -1.01 0.21
CA VAL A 329 -16.01 -2.30 0.30
C VAL A 329 -14.56 -2.10 0.77
N GLY A 330 -13.82 -1.18 0.17
CA GLY A 330 -12.42 -0.92 0.50
C GLY A 330 -12.24 -0.36 1.90
N LEU A 331 -12.87 0.80 2.19
CA LEU A 331 -12.63 1.53 3.44
C LEU A 331 -13.40 0.97 4.63
N LYS A 332 -14.69 0.67 4.45
CA LYS A 332 -15.52 0.20 5.58
C LYS A 332 -15.37 -1.29 5.81
N LEU A 333 -15.63 -2.12 4.80
CA LEU A 333 -15.65 -3.57 4.97
C LEU A 333 -14.25 -4.15 5.16
N SER A 334 -13.27 -3.71 4.36
CA SER A 334 -11.95 -4.35 4.34
C SER A 334 -10.99 -3.81 5.39
N ILE A 335 -11.06 -2.53 5.76
CA ILE A 335 -10.02 -1.85 6.56
C ILE A 335 -10.50 -1.50 7.96
N SER A 336 -11.71 -0.92 8.10
CA SER A 336 -12.13 -0.25 9.35
C SER A 336 -12.53 -1.18 10.49
N TYR A 337 -12.77 -2.46 10.23
CA TYR A 337 -13.14 -3.39 11.28
C TYR A 337 -11.95 -4.14 11.85
N ILE A 338 -11.91 -4.33 13.18
CA ILE A 338 -10.88 -5.12 13.87
C ILE A 338 -10.88 -6.59 13.42
N TYR A 339 -12.01 -7.07 12.93
CA TYR A 339 -12.18 -8.41 12.34
C TYR A 339 -12.11 -8.39 10.82
N SER A 340 -11.48 -7.38 10.24
CA SER A 340 -11.31 -7.28 8.79
C SER A 340 -10.31 -8.29 8.26
N ILE A 341 -10.42 -8.59 6.98
CA ILE A 341 -9.48 -9.48 6.28
C ILE A 341 -8.03 -8.97 6.40
N PHE A 342 -7.82 -7.66 6.36
CA PHE A 342 -6.51 -7.03 6.54
C PHE A 342 -5.92 -7.27 7.93
N THR A 343 -6.73 -7.17 8.99
CA THR A 343 -6.28 -7.44 10.36
C THR A 343 -5.84 -8.89 10.52
N TYR A 344 -6.59 -9.85 9.93
CA TYR A 344 -6.20 -11.25 10.01
C TYR A 344 -4.89 -11.54 9.28
N PHE A 345 -4.75 -11.13 8.04
CA PHE A 345 -3.59 -11.47 7.22
C PHE A 345 -2.40 -10.54 7.46
N GLY A 346 -2.65 -9.24 7.71
CA GLY A 346 -1.59 -8.27 8.01
C GLY A 346 -1.07 -8.35 9.44
N ILE A 347 -1.89 -8.65 10.43
CA ILE A 347 -1.50 -8.55 11.85
C ILE A 347 -1.52 -9.91 12.54
N THR A 348 -2.71 -10.52 12.66
CA THR A 348 -2.90 -11.70 13.51
C THR A 348 -2.10 -12.90 13.03
N CYS A 349 -2.18 -13.22 11.75
CA CYS A 349 -1.53 -14.39 11.19
C CYS A 349 0.00 -14.31 11.25
N PRO A 350 0.68 -13.20 10.86
CA PRO A 350 2.12 -13.08 11.02
C PRO A 350 2.60 -13.19 12.47
N ILE A 351 1.87 -12.63 13.44
CA ILE A 351 2.22 -12.75 14.85
C ILE A 351 2.15 -14.22 15.29
N LEU A 352 1.07 -14.94 14.94
CA LEU A 352 0.92 -16.36 15.24
C LEU A 352 2.02 -17.21 14.60
N ILE A 353 2.37 -16.93 13.34
CA ILE A 353 3.46 -17.62 12.64
C ILE A 353 4.79 -17.41 13.37
N LEU A 354 5.10 -16.18 13.77
CA LEU A 354 6.32 -15.87 14.52
C LEU A 354 6.35 -16.61 15.87
N MET A 355 5.24 -16.65 16.60
CA MET A 355 5.12 -17.41 17.84
C MET A 355 5.39 -18.91 17.64
N ILE A 356 4.82 -19.50 16.59
CA ILE A 356 5.05 -20.92 16.25
C ILE A 356 6.53 -21.16 15.93
N ILE A 357 7.16 -20.29 15.15
CA ILE A 357 8.59 -20.37 14.83
C ILE A 357 9.42 -20.35 16.11
N TRP A 358 9.15 -19.47 17.05
CA TRP A 358 9.86 -19.39 18.32
C TRP A 358 9.70 -20.65 19.17
N LEU A 359 8.48 -21.19 19.25
CA LEU A 359 8.20 -22.42 19.98
C LEU A 359 8.94 -23.63 19.39
N GLN A 360 8.96 -23.74 18.05
CA GLN A 360 9.69 -24.81 17.36
C GLN A 360 11.19 -24.72 17.57
N ASN A 361 11.77 -23.50 17.50
CA ASN A 361 13.21 -23.30 17.73
C ASN A 361 13.60 -23.55 19.19
N LYS A 362 12.78 -23.16 20.17
CA LYS A 362 13.02 -23.44 21.58
C LYS A 362 13.05 -24.94 21.86
N LYS A 363 12.13 -25.71 21.25
CA LYS A 363 12.10 -27.18 21.38
C LYS A 363 13.38 -27.83 20.82
N LEU A 364 13.84 -27.38 19.65
CA LEU A 364 15.08 -27.89 19.04
C LEU A 364 16.34 -27.60 19.87
N ILE A 365 16.37 -26.49 20.62
CA ILE A 365 17.48 -26.15 21.52
C ILE A 365 17.44 -27.08 22.77
N LEU A 366 16.26 -27.32 23.33
CA LEU A 366 16.09 -28.18 24.47
C LEU A 366 16.34 -29.67 24.19
N GLU A 367 16.10 -30.13 22.95
CA GLU A 367 16.40 -31.51 22.54
C GLU A 367 17.92 -31.73 22.24
N LYS A 368 18.71 -30.67 22.10
CA LYS A 368 20.16 -30.72 21.86
C LYS A 368 20.99 -30.45 23.11
N SER A 369 20.39 -29.99 24.20
CA SER A 369 21.01 -29.81 25.51
C SER A 369 20.80 -31.05 26.40
#